data_1ce789f774fc671c067edf8695df9b0e
#
_entry.id   1ce789f774fc671c067edf8695df9b0e
#
_cell.length_a   1.000
_cell.length_b   1.000
_cell.length_c   1.000
_cell.angle_alpha   90.00
_cell.angle_beta   90.00
_cell.angle_gamma   90.00
#
_symmetry.space_group_name_H-M   'P 1'
#
loop_
_entity.id
_entity.type
_entity.pdbx_description
1 polymer ?
#
loop_
_entity_poly.entity_id
_entity_poly.type
_entity_poly.pdbx_seq_one_letter_code
_entity_poly.pdbx_strand_id
1 'polypeptide(L)'
;YHDAMRLLNTLPPSIEPHASGHIIEQMEMAKAIEENGYAYRKNGSLYFDVDKFNQSFGYGKLSGRKIEDLRQTTRENLTNQEEKKNAFDFSLWKKADPKHIMQWNSEWSKGFPGWHLECSAMSTKYLGKQFDIHGGGMDLIFPHHECEIAQSV
;
A
#
# COMPACT_ATOMS: atom_id res chain seq x y z
N TYR A 1 5.48 -0.16 -23.78
CA TYR A 1 4.48 -1.13 -23.32
C TYR A 1 3.41 -1.34 -24.39
N HIS A 2 2.61 -0.33 -24.75
CA HIS A 2 1.46 -0.46 -25.68
C HIS A 2 1.86 -1.00 -27.05
N ASP A 3 3.02 -0.62 -27.58
CA ASP A 3 3.52 -1.16 -28.85
C ASP A 3 3.82 -2.66 -28.76
N ALA A 4 4.41 -3.10 -27.65
CA ALA A 4 4.67 -4.52 -27.42
C ALA A 4 3.34 -5.31 -27.28
N MET A 5 2.35 -4.77 -26.59
CA MET A 5 1.03 -5.41 -26.47
C MET A 5 0.31 -5.52 -27.81
N ARG A 6 0.40 -4.49 -28.67
CA ARG A 6 -0.11 -4.55 -30.03
C ARG A 6 0.56 -5.62 -30.89
N LEU A 7 1.89 -5.74 -30.79
CA LEU A 7 2.63 -6.80 -31.49
C LEU A 7 2.24 -8.20 -31.04
N LEU A 8 1.91 -8.36 -29.75
CA LEU A 8 1.41 -9.63 -29.19
C LEU A 8 -0.08 -9.86 -29.46
N ASN A 9 -0.73 -8.96 -30.20
CA ASN A 9 -2.16 -9.03 -30.55
C ASN A 9 -3.07 -9.19 -29.31
N THR A 10 -2.73 -8.54 -28.20
CA THR A 10 -3.57 -8.53 -27.00
C THR A 10 -4.65 -7.46 -27.11
N LEU A 11 -5.84 -7.74 -26.55
CA LEU A 11 -6.88 -6.74 -26.43
C LEU A 11 -6.47 -5.66 -25.41
N PRO A 12 -6.76 -4.37 -25.70
CA PRO A 12 -6.51 -3.32 -24.70
C PRO A 12 -7.44 -3.50 -23.51
N PRO A 13 -7.01 -3.10 -22.31
CA PRO A 13 -7.88 -3.07 -21.14
C PRO A 13 -8.99 -2.02 -21.32
N SER A 14 -10.10 -2.19 -20.59
CA SER A 14 -11.21 -1.23 -20.63
C SER A 14 -10.81 0.13 -20.05
N ILE A 15 -9.93 0.13 -19.04
CA ILE A 15 -9.35 1.33 -18.42
C ILE A 15 -7.90 1.06 -18.02
N GLU A 16 -7.09 2.12 -18.05
CA GLU A 16 -5.71 2.15 -17.55
C GLU A 16 -5.58 3.30 -16.54
N PRO A 17 -5.96 3.09 -15.28
CA PRO A 17 -5.95 4.15 -14.28
C PRO A 17 -4.51 4.53 -13.89
N HIS A 18 -4.26 5.83 -13.71
CA HIS A 18 -3.00 6.36 -13.24
C HIS A 18 -3.09 6.69 -11.75
N ALA A 19 -2.15 6.20 -10.93
CA ALA A 19 -2.11 6.44 -9.50
C ALA A 19 -2.10 7.94 -9.15
N SER A 20 -1.35 8.74 -9.91
CA SER A 20 -1.30 10.21 -9.76
C SER A 20 -2.63 10.93 -10.05
N GLY A 21 -3.53 10.29 -10.79
CA GLY A 21 -4.89 10.79 -11.03
C GLY A 21 -5.90 10.39 -9.96
N HIS A 22 -5.48 9.60 -8.96
CA HIS A 22 -6.35 9.01 -7.93
C HIS A 22 -5.90 9.35 -6.50
N ILE A 23 -5.26 10.48 -6.31
CA ILE A 23 -4.73 10.90 -5.00
C ILE A 23 -5.85 11.11 -3.98
N ILE A 24 -7.02 11.60 -4.40
CA ILE A 24 -8.16 11.81 -3.51
C ILE A 24 -8.64 10.47 -2.95
N GLU A 25 -8.86 9.48 -3.78
CA GLU A 25 -9.32 8.15 -3.37
C GLU A 25 -8.31 7.45 -2.45
N GLN A 26 -7.02 7.64 -2.72
CA GLN A 26 -5.96 7.12 -1.87
C GLN A 26 -5.96 7.80 -0.50
N MET A 27 -6.13 9.12 -0.43
CA MET A 27 -6.26 9.83 0.84
C MET A 27 -7.52 9.40 1.61
N GLU A 28 -8.66 9.25 0.94
CA GLU A 28 -9.91 8.77 1.57
C GLU A 28 -9.75 7.37 2.14
N MET A 29 -9.13 6.44 1.42
CA MET A 29 -8.86 5.09 1.92
C MET A 29 -7.87 5.11 3.10
N ALA A 30 -6.78 5.88 3.02
CA ALA A 30 -5.82 6.02 4.12
C ALA A 30 -6.47 6.57 5.38
N LYS A 31 -7.37 7.56 5.22
CA LYS A 31 -8.15 8.13 6.31
C LYS A 31 -9.11 7.11 6.94
N ALA A 32 -9.82 6.33 6.13
CA ALA A 32 -10.70 5.28 6.63
C ALA A 32 -9.92 4.23 7.45
N ILE A 33 -8.72 3.84 7.00
CA ILE A 33 -7.84 2.92 7.74
C ILE A 33 -7.41 3.54 9.08
N GLU A 34 -7.08 4.84 9.10
CA GLU A 34 -6.73 5.55 10.33
C GLU A 34 -7.91 5.64 11.30
N GLU A 35 -9.11 5.99 10.80
CA GLU A 35 -10.33 6.07 11.60
C GLU A 35 -10.74 4.70 12.18
N ASN A 36 -10.51 3.61 11.47
CA ASN A 36 -10.68 2.25 11.95
C ASN A 36 -9.57 1.84 12.96
N GLY A 37 -8.57 2.70 13.16
CA GLY A 37 -7.53 2.54 14.16
C GLY A 37 -6.40 1.61 13.75
N TYR A 38 -6.26 1.25 12.48
CA TYR A 38 -5.16 0.41 11.97
C TYR A 38 -4.00 1.22 11.39
N ALA A 39 -3.97 2.53 11.61
CA ALA A 39 -2.84 3.36 11.23
C ALA A 39 -2.45 4.31 12.36
N TYR A 40 -1.23 4.83 12.29
CA TYR A 40 -0.69 5.81 13.23
C TYR A 40 0.16 6.86 12.51
N ARG A 41 0.12 8.09 13.06
CA ARG A 41 0.91 9.23 12.55
C ARG A 41 2.29 9.26 13.20
N LYS A 42 3.30 9.50 12.42
CA LYS A 42 4.68 9.75 12.89
C LYS A 42 5.41 10.72 11.96
N ASN A 43 5.93 11.81 12.51
CA ASN A 43 6.74 12.81 11.78
C ASN A 43 6.07 13.37 10.49
N GLY A 44 4.73 13.44 10.45
CA GLY A 44 3.98 13.88 9.27
C GLY A 44 3.73 12.80 8.21
N SER A 45 4.10 11.56 8.50
CA SER A 45 3.75 10.38 7.71
C SER A 45 2.67 9.57 8.43
N LEU A 46 1.91 8.77 7.66
CA LEU A 46 0.91 7.82 8.15
C LEU A 46 1.38 6.40 7.83
N TYR A 47 1.43 5.55 8.84
CA TYR A 47 1.87 4.16 8.72
C TYR A 47 0.75 3.21 9.10
N PHE A 48 0.64 2.09 8.40
CA PHE A 48 -0.24 0.97 8.76
C PHE A 48 0.37 0.18 9.91
N ASP A 49 -0.42 -0.11 10.94
CA ASP A 49 -0.04 -0.87 12.13
C ASP A 49 -0.31 -2.36 11.89
N VAL A 50 0.70 -3.05 11.36
CA VAL A 50 0.59 -4.46 10.97
C VAL A 50 0.39 -5.36 12.19
N ASP A 51 1.02 -5.05 13.33
CA ASP A 51 0.84 -5.83 14.56
C ASP A 51 -0.63 -5.80 15.05
N LYS A 52 -1.25 -4.62 15.02
CA LYS A 52 -2.64 -4.47 15.42
C LYS A 52 -3.58 -5.22 14.46
N PHE A 53 -3.35 -5.11 13.16
CA PHE A 53 -4.11 -5.84 12.15
C PHE A 53 -3.96 -7.35 12.32
N ASN A 54 -2.74 -7.84 12.56
CA ASN A 54 -2.47 -9.26 12.74
C ASN A 54 -3.22 -9.88 13.90
N GLN A 55 -3.41 -9.14 15.00
CA GLN A 55 -4.17 -9.60 16.17
C GLN A 55 -5.64 -9.88 15.84
N SER A 56 -6.24 -9.11 14.92
CA SER A 56 -7.65 -9.20 14.57
C SER A 56 -7.92 -10.11 13.37
N PHE A 57 -7.09 -10.03 12.34
CA PHE A 57 -7.36 -10.62 11.03
C PHE A 57 -6.30 -11.63 10.57
N GLY A 58 -5.09 -11.56 11.11
CA GLY A 58 -3.94 -12.36 10.68
C GLY A 58 -3.30 -11.80 9.40
N TYR A 59 -2.03 -11.37 9.51
CA TYR A 59 -1.22 -10.89 8.39
C TYR A 59 -0.34 -12.04 7.85
N GLY A 60 -0.13 -12.06 6.53
CA GLY A 60 0.71 -13.07 5.88
C GLY A 60 -0.02 -14.34 5.44
N LYS A 61 -1.36 -14.34 5.42
CA LYS A 61 -2.17 -15.51 5.03
C LYS A 61 -1.96 -15.94 3.57
N LEU A 62 -1.79 -14.99 2.66
CA LEU A 62 -1.58 -15.26 1.24
C LEU A 62 -0.16 -15.78 0.99
N SER A 63 0.83 -15.15 1.59
CA SER A 63 2.25 -15.48 1.38
C SER A 63 2.76 -16.63 2.23
N GLY A 64 1.99 -17.05 3.24
CA GLY A 64 2.40 -18.03 4.24
C GLY A 64 3.47 -17.52 5.21
N ARG A 65 3.78 -16.21 5.20
CA ARG A 65 4.77 -15.61 6.10
C ARG A 65 4.19 -15.34 7.48
N LYS A 66 5.00 -15.58 8.51
CA LYS A 66 4.64 -15.29 9.90
C LYS A 66 5.31 -13.99 10.34
N ILE A 67 4.62 -13.21 11.16
CA ILE A 67 5.18 -11.96 11.71
C ILE A 67 6.45 -12.21 12.54
N GLU A 68 6.52 -13.33 13.23
CA GLU A 68 7.70 -13.72 14.02
C GLU A 68 8.96 -13.80 13.16
N ASP A 69 8.83 -14.38 11.96
CA ASP A 69 9.92 -14.50 10.98
C ASP A 69 10.32 -13.12 10.44
N LEU A 70 9.33 -12.25 10.19
CA LEU A 70 9.58 -10.86 9.76
C LEU A 70 10.32 -10.05 10.84
N ARG A 71 10.00 -10.24 12.11
CA ARG A 71 10.68 -9.58 13.23
C ARG A 71 12.16 -9.98 13.32
N GLN A 72 12.50 -11.23 13.03
CA GLN A 72 13.89 -11.70 13.05
C GLN A 72 14.70 -11.10 11.90
N THR A 73 14.20 -11.19 10.69
CA THR A 73 14.87 -10.67 9.47
C THR A 73 15.08 -9.15 9.54
N THR A 74 14.22 -8.44 10.24
CA THR A 74 14.27 -6.97 10.30
C THR A 74 15.22 -6.45 11.35
N ARG A 75 15.51 -7.21 12.41
CA ARG A 75 16.52 -6.83 13.42
C ARG A 75 17.92 -6.72 12.83
N GLU A 76 18.19 -7.43 11.75
CA GLU A 76 19.48 -7.41 11.05
C GLU A 76 19.66 -6.20 10.11
N ASN A 77 18.56 -5.50 9.72
CA ASN A 77 18.55 -4.43 8.71
C ASN A 77 18.16 -3.03 9.26
N LEU A 78 18.35 -2.77 10.54
CA LEU A 78 17.79 -1.60 11.26
C LEU A 78 18.40 -0.22 10.97
N THR A 79 19.21 -0.04 9.94
CA THR A 79 19.96 1.22 9.75
C THR A 79 19.14 2.41 9.19
N ASN A 80 17.84 2.26 8.83
CA ASN A 80 17.01 3.36 8.28
C ASN A 80 15.52 3.35 8.68
N GLN A 81 15.14 2.78 9.85
CA GLN A 81 13.73 2.60 10.18
C GLN A 81 13.27 3.24 11.50
N GLU A 82 13.94 4.29 11.98
CA GLU A 82 13.60 4.98 13.23
C GLU A 82 12.18 5.59 13.28
N GLU A 83 11.51 5.73 12.12
CA GLU A 83 10.18 6.33 12.03
C GLU A 83 9.02 5.36 12.23
N LYS A 84 9.25 4.05 12.17
CA LYS A 84 8.18 3.05 12.28
C LYS A 84 8.15 2.42 13.69
N LYS A 85 6.96 2.01 14.15
CA LYS A 85 6.84 1.20 15.38
C LYS A 85 7.48 -0.18 15.19
N ASN A 86 7.17 -0.80 14.03
CA ASN A 86 7.76 -2.07 13.62
C ASN A 86 8.29 -1.93 12.20
N ALA A 87 9.36 -2.63 11.90
CA ALA A 87 10.02 -2.53 10.60
C ALA A 87 9.18 -3.05 9.43
N PHE A 88 8.22 -3.94 9.70
CA PHE A 88 7.27 -4.46 8.72
C PHE A 88 6.01 -3.60 8.56
N ASP A 89 5.81 -2.55 9.37
CA ASP A 89 4.77 -1.55 9.11
C ASP A 89 5.07 -0.86 7.77
N PHE A 90 4.03 -0.51 7.03
CA PHE A 90 4.20 0.12 5.73
C PHE A 90 3.52 1.50 5.69
N SER A 91 4.03 2.38 4.82
CA SER A 91 3.49 3.72 4.69
C SER A 91 2.19 3.73 3.89
N LEU A 92 1.16 4.40 4.41
CA LEU A 92 -0.05 4.80 3.70
C LEU A 92 0.13 6.19 3.08
N TRP A 93 0.75 7.10 3.84
CA TRP A 93 1.14 8.42 3.37
C TRP A 93 2.54 8.75 3.86
N LYS A 94 3.40 9.22 2.98
CA LYS A 94 4.77 9.58 3.32
C LYS A 94 4.98 11.07 3.18
N LYS A 95 5.47 11.73 4.24
CA LYS A 95 5.90 13.13 4.16
C LYS A 95 7.00 13.27 3.11
N ALA A 96 6.83 14.19 2.17
CA ALA A 96 7.79 14.43 1.12
C ALA A 96 8.99 15.26 1.62
N ASP A 97 10.17 14.96 1.10
CA ASP A 97 11.29 15.91 1.13
C ASP A 97 10.91 17.13 0.27
N PRO A 98 11.34 18.35 0.62
CA PRO A 98 11.05 19.54 -0.18
C PRO A 98 11.45 19.47 -1.65
N LYS A 99 12.40 18.61 -2.00
CA LYS A 99 12.87 18.37 -3.38
C LYS A 99 12.09 17.29 -4.12
N HIS A 100 11.18 16.60 -3.45
CA HIS A 100 10.38 15.54 -4.08
C HIS A 100 9.44 16.15 -5.11
N ILE A 101 9.50 15.68 -6.36
CA ILE A 101 8.77 16.27 -7.49
C ILE A 101 7.26 16.03 -7.36
N MET A 102 6.85 14.80 -7.09
CA MET A 102 5.43 14.43 -6.96
C MET A 102 5.01 14.49 -5.51
N GLN A 103 4.30 15.53 -5.12
CA GLN A 103 3.83 15.73 -3.75
C GLN A 103 2.52 16.50 -3.74
N TRP A 104 1.62 16.13 -2.85
CA TRP A 104 0.28 16.69 -2.70
C TRP A 104 0.04 17.12 -1.25
N ASN A 105 -0.88 18.06 -1.06
CA ASN A 105 -1.32 18.47 0.27
C ASN A 105 -2.29 17.44 0.84
N SER A 106 -2.10 17.05 2.09
CA SER A 106 -3.01 16.18 2.84
C SER A 106 -3.19 16.69 4.27
N GLU A 107 -4.08 16.08 5.03
CA GLU A 107 -4.25 16.37 6.45
C GLU A 107 -3.06 15.91 7.32
N TRP A 108 -2.21 15.04 6.84
CA TRP A 108 -1.02 14.54 7.54
C TRP A 108 0.21 15.40 7.28
N SER A 109 0.43 15.76 6.03
CA SER A 109 1.53 16.63 5.58
C SER A 109 1.46 16.85 4.07
N LYS A 110 2.33 17.71 3.55
CA LYS A 110 2.67 17.69 2.13
C LYS A 110 3.52 16.45 1.84
N GLY A 111 3.02 15.55 0.98
CA GLY A 111 3.59 14.23 0.80
C GLY A 111 3.01 13.46 -0.38
N PHE A 112 3.13 12.15 -0.33
CA PHE A 112 2.66 11.24 -1.38
C PHE A 112 2.18 9.93 -0.78
N PRO A 113 1.26 9.21 -1.47
CA PRO A 113 0.74 7.93 -0.98
C PRO A 113 1.81 6.83 -1.01
N GLY A 114 1.61 5.83 -0.15
CA GLY A 114 2.38 4.59 -0.20
C GLY A 114 1.99 3.73 -1.41
N TRP A 115 2.94 3.04 -2.00
CA TRP A 115 2.74 2.23 -3.20
C TRP A 115 1.60 1.22 -3.10
N HIS A 116 1.45 0.55 -1.96
CA HIS A 116 0.40 -0.48 -1.79
C HIS A 116 -1.02 0.11 -1.81
N LEU A 117 -1.17 1.38 -1.44
CA LEU A 117 -2.45 2.07 -1.38
C LEU A 117 -3.01 2.39 -2.78
N GLU A 118 -2.13 2.57 -3.76
CA GLU A 118 -2.49 2.94 -5.13
C GLU A 118 -3.41 1.89 -5.75
N CYS A 119 -3.00 0.63 -5.72
CA CYS A 119 -3.77 -0.47 -6.30
C CYS A 119 -5.08 -0.71 -5.55
N SER A 120 -5.06 -0.70 -4.21
CA SER A 120 -6.27 -0.87 -3.39
C SER A 120 -7.32 0.20 -3.68
N ALA A 121 -6.91 1.47 -3.74
CA ALA A 121 -7.83 2.58 -4.01
C ALA A 121 -8.41 2.53 -5.43
N MET A 122 -7.56 2.30 -6.45
CA MET A 122 -8.00 2.24 -7.84
C MET A 122 -8.89 1.03 -8.12
N SER A 123 -8.55 -0.15 -7.62
CA SER A 123 -9.38 -1.35 -7.78
C SER A 123 -10.74 -1.19 -7.12
N THR A 124 -10.79 -0.68 -5.90
CA THR A 124 -12.06 -0.39 -5.21
C THR A 124 -12.93 0.60 -5.97
N LYS A 125 -12.33 1.65 -6.52
CA LYS A 125 -13.07 2.66 -7.30
C LYS A 125 -13.73 2.09 -8.55
N TYR A 126 -13.03 1.27 -9.33
CA TYR A 126 -13.49 0.82 -10.63
C TYR A 126 -14.17 -0.55 -10.62
N LEU A 127 -13.78 -1.43 -9.69
CA LEU A 127 -14.28 -2.80 -9.62
C LEU A 127 -15.18 -3.04 -8.40
N GLY A 128 -15.22 -2.08 -7.46
CA GLY A 128 -15.97 -2.21 -6.23
C GLY A 128 -15.19 -2.92 -5.11
N LYS A 129 -15.89 -3.16 -4.01
CA LYS A 129 -15.28 -3.78 -2.80
C LYS A 129 -14.89 -5.25 -2.99
N GLN A 130 -15.50 -5.92 -3.94
CA GLN A 130 -15.26 -7.32 -4.26
C GLN A 130 -15.24 -7.51 -5.76
N PHE A 131 -14.23 -8.18 -6.27
CA PHE A 131 -14.06 -8.51 -7.68
C PHE A 131 -13.40 -9.90 -7.83
N ASP A 132 -13.48 -10.50 -9.02
CA ASP A 132 -13.23 -11.92 -9.22
C ASP A 132 -11.74 -12.26 -9.34
N ILE A 133 -10.94 -11.40 -9.98
CA ILE A 133 -9.54 -11.70 -10.29
C ILE A 133 -8.67 -10.49 -9.96
N HIS A 134 -7.66 -10.67 -9.10
CA HIS A 134 -6.57 -9.74 -8.85
C HIS A 134 -5.26 -10.44 -9.22
N GLY A 135 -4.52 -9.88 -10.16
CA GLY A 135 -3.31 -10.48 -10.70
C GLY A 135 -2.06 -9.64 -10.45
N GLY A 136 -0.94 -10.32 -10.29
CA GLY A 136 0.37 -9.69 -10.15
C GLY A 136 1.50 -10.71 -10.26
N GLY A 137 2.74 -10.23 -10.31
CA GLY A 137 3.92 -11.09 -10.31
C GLY A 137 4.08 -11.87 -9.00
N MET A 138 4.73 -13.02 -9.04
CA MET A 138 5.01 -13.83 -7.85
C MET A 138 5.84 -13.08 -6.80
N ASP A 139 6.67 -12.17 -7.22
CA ASP A 139 7.47 -11.27 -6.40
C ASP A 139 6.63 -10.25 -5.62
N LEU A 140 5.40 -9.98 -6.06
CA LEU A 140 4.46 -9.08 -5.41
C LEU A 140 3.61 -9.75 -4.32
N ILE A 141 3.59 -11.08 -4.23
CA ILE A 141 2.83 -11.79 -3.18
C ILE A 141 3.17 -11.20 -1.80
N PHE A 142 4.47 -10.98 -1.56
CA PHE A 142 4.95 -10.32 -0.36
C PHE A 142 6.02 -9.27 -0.70
N PRO A 143 5.89 -8.02 -0.19
CA PRO A 143 4.85 -7.57 0.74
C PRO A 143 3.59 -6.99 0.07
N HIS A 144 3.59 -6.73 -1.27
CA HIS A 144 2.60 -5.87 -1.92
C HIS A 144 1.16 -6.38 -1.76
N HIS A 145 0.86 -7.62 -2.18
CA HIS A 145 -0.50 -8.16 -2.09
C HIS A 145 -0.97 -8.39 -0.65
N GLU A 146 -0.07 -8.74 0.27
CA GLU A 146 -0.41 -8.81 1.70
C GLU A 146 -0.79 -7.44 2.27
N CYS A 147 -0.11 -6.38 1.84
CA CYS A 147 -0.45 -5.02 2.23
C CYS A 147 -1.78 -4.57 1.62
N GLU A 148 -2.09 -4.95 0.38
CA GLU A 148 -3.40 -4.67 -0.25
C GLU A 148 -4.54 -5.38 0.49
N ILE A 149 -4.36 -6.64 0.88
CA ILE A 149 -5.35 -7.38 1.70
C ILE A 149 -5.55 -6.64 3.02
N ALA A 150 -4.48 -6.25 3.70
CA ALA A 150 -4.57 -5.55 4.98
C ALA A 150 -5.31 -4.20 4.88
N GLN A 151 -5.22 -3.52 3.75
CA GLN A 151 -5.92 -2.25 3.49
C GLN A 151 -7.40 -2.41 3.14
N SER A 152 -7.82 -3.61 2.69
CA SER A 152 -9.13 -3.85 2.09
C SER A 152 -10.09 -4.67 2.97
N VAL A 153 -9.65 -5.17 4.12
CA VAL A 153 -10.44 -5.99 5.07
C VAL A 153 -11.16 -5.15 6.12
#